data_12ae4e8d6b8f107f746d618efdbe0324
#
_entry.id   12ae4e8d6b8f107f746d618efdbe0324
#
_cell.length_a   1.000
_cell.length_b   1.000
_cell.length_c   1.000
_cell.angle_alpha   90.00
_cell.angle_beta   90.00
_cell.angle_gamma   90.00
#
_symmetry.space_group_name_H-M   'P 1'
#
loop_
_entity.id
_entity.type
_entity.pdbx_description
1 polymer ?
#
loop_
_entity_poly.entity_id
_entity_poly.type
_entity_poly.pdbx_seq_one_letter_code
_entity_poly.pdbx_strand_id
1 'polypeptide(L)'
;MDIYRRKDLGLLALRLGAGGVLMAHGTQKLFGWFGGGGLDGTAKAMEHMGFVPGRPSALAAGLGEAGGGALLALGLATPAAGAAAAGAMAGAVSVHAPAGFFAQGGGFEYPAFLGYVAAGLGLAGPGRYSVDHFTRHRLDRPAVLALAFALSAAAATVVVGRRNAALAAAAAPDDTAGGDPLSGVDA
;
A
#
# COMPACT_ATOMS: atom_id res chain seq x y z
N MET A 1 -3.21 -15.16 -34.21
CA MET A 1 -2.31 -14.83 -33.10
C MET A 1 -2.39 -15.98 -32.11
N ASP A 2 -1.24 -16.58 -31.78
CA ASP A 2 -1.15 -17.71 -30.86
C ASP A 2 -1.69 -17.35 -29.44
N ILE A 3 -2.31 -18.31 -28.76
CA ILE A 3 -2.93 -18.12 -27.44
C ILE A 3 -1.92 -17.65 -26.39
N TYR A 4 -0.71 -18.14 -26.44
CA TYR A 4 0.38 -17.71 -25.55
C TYR A 4 0.74 -16.23 -25.75
N ARG A 5 0.82 -15.78 -27.00
CA ARG A 5 1.10 -14.38 -27.32
C ARG A 5 -0.01 -13.45 -26.83
N ARG A 6 -1.27 -13.89 -26.90
CA ARG A 6 -2.41 -13.11 -26.36
C ARG A 6 -2.33 -12.96 -24.84
N LYS A 7 -1.97 -14.04 -24.12
CA LYS A 7 -1.77 -14.03 -22.68
C LYS A 7 -0.65 -13.06 -22.28
N ASP A 8 0.49 -13.12 -22.96
CA ASP A 8 1.64 -12.25 -22.67
C ASP A 8 1.34 -10.77 -22.94
N LEU A 9 0.58 -10.45 -23.99
CA LEU A 9 0.13 -9.09 -24.26
C LEU A 9 -0.89 -8.61 -23.20
N GLY A 10 -1.78 -9.47 -22.75
CA GLY A 10 -2.70 -9.16 -21.66
C GLY A 10 -1.97 -8.85 -20.34
N LEU A 11 -0.97 -9.65 -19.99
CA LEU A 11 -0.11 -9.38 -18.83
C LEU A 11 0.64 -8.07 -18.95
N LEU A 12 1.22 -7.78 -20.12
CA LEU A 12 1.89 -6.50 -20.39
C LEU A 12 0.94 -5.32 -20.21
N ALA A 13 -0.26 -5.38 -20.78
CA ALA A 13 -1.26 -4.33 -20.67
C ALA A 13 -1.68 -4.08 -19.22
N LEU A 14 -1.94 -5.15 -18.46
CA LEU A 14 -2.31 -5.05 -17.04
C LEU A 14 -1.17 -4.48 -16.20
N ARG A 15 0.08 -4.89 -16.44
CA ARG A 15 1.25 -4.35 -15.74
C ARG A 15 1.46 -2.87 -16.01
N LEU A 16 1.34 -2.44 -17.28
CA LEU A 16 1.47 -1.03 -17.64
C LEU A 16 0.35 -0.19 -17.03
N GLY A 17 -0.89 -0.68 -17.06
CA GLY A 17 -2.04 0.02 -16.48
C GLY A 17 -1.93 0.13 -14.95
N ALA A 18 -1.86 -1.00 -14.26
CA ALA A 18 -1.79 -1.02 -12.80
C ALA A 18 -0.49 -0.37 -12.27
N GLY A 19 0.65 -0.67 -12.92
CA GLY A 19 1.93 -0.07 -12.57
C GLY A 19 1.95 1.45 -12.76
N GLY A 20 1.38 1.94 -13.87
CA GLY A 20 1.26 3.38 -14.15
C GLY A 20 0.41 4.11 -13.12
N VAL A 21 -0.72 3.54 -12.73
CA VAL A 21 -1.59 4.10 -11.69
C VAL A 21 -0.87 4.13 -10.33
N LEU A 22 -0.23 3.02 -9.93
CA LEU A 22 0.55 2.96 -8.69
C LEU A 22 1.69 3.99 -8.67
N MET A 23 2.43 4.12 -9.79
CA MET A 23 3.48 5.14 -9.92
C MET A 23 2.94 6.55 -9.73
N ALA A 24 1.78 6.88 -10.34
CA ALA A 24 1.16 8.18 -10.17
C ALA A 24 0.82 8.48 -8.70
N HIS A 25 0.19 7.54 -8.00
CA HIS A 25 -0.13 7.69 -6.57
C HIS A 25 1.11 7.75 -5.67
N GLY A 26 2.14 6.95 -5.96
CA GLY A 26 3.39 6.99 -5.21
C GLY A 26 4.15 8.32 -5.41
N THR A 27 4.20 8.83 -6.65
CA THR A 27 4.85 10.12 -6.96
C THR A 27 4.08 11.31 -6.40
N GLN A 28 2.75 11.24 -6.28
CA GLN A 28 1.96 12.21 -5.52
C GLN A 28 2.43 12.31 -4.07
N LYS A 29 2.65 11.15 -3.43
CA LYS A 29 3.07 11.05 -2.03
C LYS A 29 4.51 11.53 -1.81
N LEU A 30 5.42 11.15 -2.71
CA LEU A 30 6.86 11.43 -2.54
C LEU A 30 7.25 12.83 -3.00
N PHE A 31 6.74 13.25 -4.17
CA PHE A 31 7.21 14.44 -4.88
C PHE A 31 6.15 15.54 -5.04
N GLY A 32 4.90 15.28 -4.65
CA GLY A 32 3.81 16.23 -4.83
C GLY A 32 3.31 16.36 -6.27
N TRP A 33 3.69 15.45 -7.17
CA TRP A 33 3.24 15.48 -8.55
C TRP A 33 1.72 15.31 -8.63
N PHE A 34 1.14 15.75 -9.75
CA PHE A 34 -0.32 15.65 -10.00
C PHE A 34 -1.19 16.26 -8.89
N GLY A 35 -0.71 17.33 -8.25
CA GLY A 35 -1.44 17.98 -7.15
C GLY A 35 -1.36 17.25 -5.80
N GLY A 36 -0.42 16.34 -5.62
CA GLY A 36 -0.21 15.63 -4.36
C GLY A 36 0.47 16.49 -3.29
N GLY A 37 0.44 16.03 -2.03
CA GLY A 37 1.02 16.75 -0.89
C GLY A 37 2.54 16.66 -0.76
N GLY A 38 3.20 15.85 -1.59
CA GLY A 38 4.61 15.52 -1.41
C GLY A 38 4.88 14.79 -0.10
N LEU A 39 6.15 14.57 0.23
CA LEU A 39 6.51 13.78 1.40
C LEU A 39 6.03 14.40 2.71
N ASP A 40 6.15 15.71 2.88
CA ASP A 40 5.80 16.38 4.15
C ASP A 40 4.27 16.48 4.33
N GLY A 41 3.52 16.78 3.27
CA GLY A 41 2.05 16.75 3.31
C GLY A 41 1.51 15.34 3.55
N THR A 42 2.10 14.35 2.89
CA THR A 42 1.74 12.94 3.09
C THR A 42 2.08 12.47 4.51
N ALA A 43 3.22 12.87 5.08
CA ALA A 43 3.60 12.52 6.45
C ALA A 43 2.58 13.03 7.46
N LYS A 44 2.15 14.29 7.34
CA LYS A 44 1.08 14.86 8.20
C LYS A 44 -0.23 14.09 8.06
N ALA A 45 -0.63 13.80 6.81
CA ALA A 45 -1.84 13.00 6.55
C ALA A 45 -1.74 11.59 7.18
N MET A 46 -0.58 10.93 7.07
CA MET A 46 -0.35 9.61 7.69
C MET A 46 -0.52 9.65 9.22
N GLU A 47 0.00 10.68 9.89
CA GLU A 47 -0.17 10.85 11.34
C GLU A 47 -1.64 11.01 11.72
N HIS A 48 -2.38 11.87 11.01
CA HIS A 48 -3.83 12.02 11.23
C HIS A 48 -4.61 10.72 11.00
N MET A 49 -4.14 9.86 10.11
CA MET A 49 -4.74 8.54 9.85
C MET A 49 -4.28 7.45 10.82
N GLY A 50 -3.44 7.77 11.82
CA GLY A 50 -2.94 6.85 12.82
C GLY A 50 -1.66 6.09 12.44
N PHE A 51 -1.04 6.37 11.30
CA PHE A 51 0.26 5.80 10.93
C PHE A 51 1.42 6.60 11.53
N VAL A 52 1.79 6.27 12.75
CA VAL A 52 2.83 6.95 13.52
C VAL A 52 4.10 6.08 13.55
N PRO A 53 5.31 6.65 13.28
CA PRO A 53 5.57 8.04 12.83
C PRO A 53 5.21 8.27 11.37
N GLY A 54 4.73 9.49 11.03
CA GLY A 54 4.16 9.81 9.73
C GLY A 54 5.16 9.78 8.58
N ARG A 55 6.36 10.35 8.76
CA ARG A 55 7.36 10.44 7.68
C ARG A 55 7.87 9.07 7.19
N PRO A 56 8.26 8.12 8.05
CA PRO A 56 8.56 6.75 7.62
C PRO A 56 7.38 6.05 6.96
N SER A 57 6.17 6.27 7.45
CA SER A 57 4.94 5.70 6.89
C SER A 57 4.66 6.24 5.48
N ALA A 58 4.83 7.55 5.28
CA ALA A 58 4.71 8.21 3.98
C ALA A 58 5.76 7.70 2.98
N LEU A 59 7.02 7.54 3.41
CA LEU A 59 8.08 6.95 2.59
C LEU A 59 7.76 5.51 2.19
N ALA A 60 7.36 4.67 3.15
CA ALA A 60 7.03 3.28 2.88
C ALA A 60 5.86 3.15 1.89
N ALA A 61 4.78 3.93 2.08
CA ALA A 61 3.65 3.94 1.16
C ALA A 61 4.04 4.46 -0.22
N GLY A 62 4.73 5.60 -0.30
CA GLY A 62 5.15 6.20 -1.56
C GLY A 62 6.12 5.32 -2.35
N LEU A 63 7.12 4.71 -1.68
CA LEU A 63 8.06 3.79 -2.32
C LEU A 63 7.40 2.47 -2.71
N GLY A 64 6.51 1.93 -1.87
CA GLY A 64 5.74 0.72 -2.19
C GLY A 64 4.89 0.90 -3.44
N GLU A 65 4.25 2.05 -3.58
CA GLU A 65 3.44 2.38 -4.74
C GLU A 65 4.29 2.77 -5.97
N ALA A 66 5.16 3.77 -5.86
CA ALA A 66 5.95 4.22 -7.00
C ALA A 66 6.96 3.15 -7.46
N GLY A 67 7.71 2.58 -6.53
CA GLY A 67 8.70 1.55 -6.81
C GLY A 67 8.06 0.23 -7.23
N GLY A 68 7.05 -0.25 -6.48
CA GLY A 68 6.29 -1.45 -6.84
C GLY A 68 5.59 -1.30 -8.19
N GLY A 69 4.99 -0.14 -8.46
CA GLY A 69 4.36 0.18 -9.74
C GLY A 69 5.36 0.18 -10.90
N ALA A 70 6.52 0.81 -10.74
CA ALA A 70 7.57 0.82 -11.75
C ALA A 70 8.10 -0.59 -12.04
N LEU A 71 8.37 -1.38 -11.00
CA LEU A 71 8.81 -2.77 -11.15
C LEU A 71 7.76 -3.64 -11.84
N LEU A 72 6.46 -3.47 -11.49
CA LEU A 72 5.36 -4.16 -12.16
C LEU A 72 5.28 -3.78 -13.64
N ALA A 73 5.33 -2.48 -13.97
CA ALA A 73 5.30 -2.00 -15.36
C ALA A 73 6.43 -2.61 -16.19
N LEU A 74 7.65 -2.62 -15.66
CA LEU A 74 8.82 -3.21 -16.28
C LEU A 74 8.77 -4.75 -16.33
N GLY A 75 8.00 -5.38 -15.43
CA GLY A 75 8.04 -6.82 -15.20
C GLY A 75 9.39 -7.26 -14.65
N LEU A 76 9.88 -6.56 -13.66
CA LEU A 76 11.11 -6.86 -12.95
C LEU A 76 10.81 -7.22 -11.50
N ALA A 77 11.35 -8.34 -11.06
CA ALA A 77 11.07 -8.92 -9.74
C ALA A 77 9.55 -8.97 -9.48
N THR A 78 8.79 -9.38 -10.49
CA THR A 78 7.34 -9.28 -10.55
C THR A 78 6.63 -9.82 -9.31
N PRO A 79 7.02 -10.97 -8.71
CA PRO A 79 6.42 -11.45 -7.47
C PRO A 79 6.59 -10.48 -6.30
N ALA A 80 7.79 -9.92 -6.15
CA ALA A 80 8.08 -8.99 -5.05
C ALA A 80 7.40 -7.64 -5.28
N ALA A 81 7.37 -7.16 -6.54
CA ALA A 81 6.69 -5.93 -6.90
C ALA A 81 5.18 -6.01 -6.65
N GLY A 82 4.55 -7.12 -7.05
CA GLY A 82 3.13 -7.36 -6.81
C GLY A 82 2.80 -7.48 -5.32
N ALA A 83 3.63 -8.19 -4.55
CA ALA A 83 3.47 -8.31 -3.12
C ALA A 83 3.62 -6.96 -2.39
N ALA A 84 4.62 -6.15 -2.75
CA ALA A 84 4.84 -4.83 -2.14
C ALA A 84 3.68 -3.86 -2.43
N ALA A 85 3.22 -3.83 -3.69
CA ALA A 85 2.08 -3.00 -4.08
C ALA A 85 0.79 -3.45 -3.37
N ALA A 86 0.53 -4.75 -3.29
CA ALA A 86 -0.62 -5.29 -2.57
C ALA A 86 -0.58 -4.95 -1.07
N GLY A 87 0.59 -5.02 -0.45
CA GLY A 87 0.79 -4.62 0.95
C GLY A 87 0.52 -3.13 1.19
N ALA A 88 0.99 -2.25 0.30
CA ALA A 88 0.68 -0.83 0.37
C ALA A 88 -0.82 -0.57 0.23
N MET A 89 -1.49 -1.29 -0.66
CA MET A 89 -2.94 -1.20 -0.82
C MET A 89 -3.71 -1.73 0.40
N ALA A 90 -3.22 -2.73 1.11
CA ALA A 90 -3.82 -3.18 2.37
C ALA A 90 -3.84 -2.05 3.42
N GLY A 91 -2.76 -1.27 3.50
CA GLY A 91 -2.74 -0.04 4.32
C GLY A 91 -3.81 0.95 3.89
N ALA A 92 -3.94 1.22 2.59
CA ALA A 92 -4.96 2.12 2.07
C ALA A 92 -6.38 1.59 2.34
N VAL A 93 -6.63 0.29 2.16
CA VAL A 93 -7.91 -0.34 2.51
C VAL A 93 -8.27 -0.06 3.97
N SER A 94 -7.32 -0.20 4.89
CA SER A 94 -7.58 0.02 6.32
C SER A 94 -8.06 1.45 6.63
N VAL A 95 -7.62 2.44 5.86
CA VAL A 95 -8.04 3.85 5.99
C VAL A 95 -9.47 4.04 5.52
N HIS A 96 -9.81 3.44 4.37
CA HIS A 96 -11.10 3.64 3.72
C HIS A 96 -12.20 2.69 4.21
N ALA A 97 -11.84 1.61 4.93
CA ALA A 97 -12.79 0.61 5.40
C ALA A 97 -13.97 1.17 6.23
N PRO A 98 -13.77 2.17 7.12
CA PRO A 98 -14.89 2.76 7.87
C PRO A 98 -15.95 3.44 6.98
N ALA A 99 -15.60 3.90 5.78
CA ALA A 99 -16.53 4.52 4.82
C ALA A 99 -17.29 3.51 3.95
N GLY A 100 -17.08 2.19 4.19
CA GLY A 100 -17.74 1.12 3.44
C GLY A 100 -17.03 0.76 2.14
N PHE A 101 -17.73 0.04 1.27
CA PHE A 101 -17.13 -0.52 0.05
C PHE A 101 -16.95 0.54 -1.05
N PHE A 102 -18.03 1.25 -1.43
CA PHE A 102 -18.07 2.05 -2.66
C PHE A 102 -17.19 3.31 -2.59
N ALA A 103 -16.34 3.51 -3.60
CA ALA A 103 -15.42 4.63 -3.72
C ALA A 103 -16.12 5.99 -3.73
N GLN A 104 -17.37 6.09 -4.22
CA GLN A 104 -18.20 7.32 -4.20
C GLN A 104 -18.42 7.85 -2.77
N GLY A 105 -18.52 6.96 -1.79
CA GLY A 105 -18.64 7.29 -0.37
C GLY A 105 -17.30 7.40 0.35
N GLY A 106 -16.17 7.38 -0.36
CA GLY A 106 -14.83 7.34 0.24
C GLY A 106 -14.39 5.92 0.65
N GLY A 107 -15.11 4.89 0.22
CA GLY A 107 -14.87 3.49 0.56
C GLY A 107 -13.63 2.86 -0.09
N PHE A 108 -13.39 1.61 0.26
CA PHE A 108 -12.14 0.92 -0.07
C PHE A 108 -12.11 0.19 -1.42
N GLU A 109 -13.16 0.27 -2.24
CA GLU A 109 -13.29 -0.39 -3.54
C GLU A 109 -12.03 -0.24 -4.41
N TYR A 110 -11.58 1.01 -4.57
CA TYR A 110 -10.46 1.32 -5.45
C TYR A 110 -9.12 0.73 -4.96
N PRO A 111 -8.66 0.97 -3.71
CA PRO A 111 -7.43 0.36 -3.24
C PRO A 111 -7.52 -1.17 -3.14
N ALA A 112 -8.68 -1.74 -2.82
CA ALA A 112 -8.86 -3.18 -2.80
C ALA A 112 -8.70 -3.79 -4.20
N PHE A 113 -9.34 -3.21 -5.22
CA PHE A 113 -9.22 -3.67 -6.60
C PHE A 113 -7.78 -3.55 -7.12
N LEU A 114 -7.12 -2.43 -6.86
CA LEU A 114 -5.74 -2.21 -7.28
C LEU A 114 -4.76 -3.18 -6.58
N GLY A 115 -4.96 -3.44 -5.29
CA GLY A 115 -4.20 -4.44 -4.53
C GLY A 115 -4.43 -5.86 -5.05
N TYR A 116 -5.67 -6.21 -5.39
CA TYR A 116 -6.02 -7.49 -5.99
C TYR A 116 -5.32 -7.69 -7.34
N VAL A 117 -5.35 -6.67 -8.22
CA VAL A 117 -4.67 -6.73 -9.52
C VAL A 117 -3.16 -6.86 -9.34
N ALA A 118 -2.54 -6.09 -8.42
CA ALA A 118 -1.12 -6.17 -8.14
C ALA A 118 -0.71 -7.56 -7.62
N ALA A 119 -1.47 -8.12 -6.68
CA ALA A 119 -1.25 -9.47 -6.18
C ALA A 119 -1.41 -10.51 -7.29
N GLY A 120 -2.48 -10.41 -8.09
CA GLY A 120 -2.73 -11.28 -9.24
C GLY A 120 -1.59 -11.28 -10.26
N LEU A 121 -1.03 -10.10 -10.56
CA LEU A 121 0.15 -9.97 -11.43
C LEU A 121 1.39 -10.60 -10.82
N GLY A 122 1.63 -10.42 -9.51
CA GLY A 122 2.71 -11.08 -8.79
C GLY A 122 2.62 -12.58 -8.85
N LEU A 123 1.41 -13.15 -8.72
CA LEU A 123 1.14 -14.59 -8.80
C LEU A 123 1.22 -15.14 -10.23
N ALA A 124 0.71 -14.39 -11.22
CA ALA A 124 0.69 -14.81 -12.60
C ALA A 124 2.08 -14.78 -13.26
N GLY A 125 2.97 -13.99 -12.68
CA GLY A 125 4.32 -13.78 -13.20
C GLY A 125 4.40 -12.73 -14.33
N PRO A 126 5.61 -12.48 -14.84
CA PRO A 126 5.92 -11.32 -15.68
C PRO A 126 5.45 -11.44 -17.14
N GLY A 127 5.29 -12.65 -17.67
CA GLY A 127 5.09 -12.89 -19.11
C GLY A 127 6.35 -12.63 -19.95
N ARG A 128 6.30 -12.88 -21.22
CA ARG A 128 7.47 -12.80 -22.15
C ARG A 128 7.96 -11.36 -22.39
N TYR A 129 7.08 -10.37 -22.32
CA TYR A 129 7.42 -8.96 -22.54
C TYR A 129 7.81 -8.28 -21.22
N SER A 130 8.90 -8.74 -20.58
CA SER A 130 9.32 -8.34 -19.25
C SER A 130 10.82 -8.41 -19.06
N VAL A 131 11.35 -7.63 -18.12
CA VAL A 131 12.77 -7.68 -17.76
C VAL A 131 13.11 -9.02 -17.10
N ASP A 132 12.21 -9.59 -16.30
CA ASP A 132 12.41 -10.93 -15.70
C ASP A 132 12.61 -12.01 -16.77
N HIS A 133 11.93 -11.92 -17.92
CA HIS A 133 12.13 -12.84 -19.01
C HIS A 133 13.55 -12.72 -19.60
N PHE A 134 14.05 -11.49 -19.84
CA PHE A 134 15.42 -11.27 -20.33
C PHE A 134 16.48 -11.73 -19.32
N THR A 135 16.20 -11.61 -18.02
CA THR A 135 17.10 -12.06 -16.92
C THR A 135 16.92 -13.54 -16.57
N ARG A 136 16.20 -14.31 -17.41
CA ARG A 136 15.95 -15.75 -17.23
C ARG A 136 15.24 -16.06 -15.92
N HIS A 137 14.27 -15.23 -15.52
CA HIS A 137 13.40 -15.41 -14.35
C HIS A 137 14.18 -15.56 -13.02
N ARG A 138 15.34 -14.90 -12.87
CA ARG A 138 16.17 -15.01 -11.66
C ARG A 138 15.45 -14.55 -10.40
N LEU A 139 14.58 -13.54 -10.53
CA LEU A 139 13.78 -12.95 -9.45
C LEU A 139 12.30 -13.37 -9.49
N ASP A 140 11.93 -14.19 -10.48
CA ASP A 140 10.60 -14.77 -10.63
C ASP A 140 10.66 -16.28 -10.32
N ARG A 141 10.87 -16.61 -9.05
CA ARG A 141 10.98 -17.98 -8.56
C ARG A 141 9.96 -18.26 -7.47
N PRO A 142 9.47 -19.50 -7.30
CA PRO A 142 8.50 -19.83 -6.26
C PRO A 142 8.91 -19.43 -4.85
N ALA A 143 10.20 -19.54 -4.51
CA ALA A 143 10.72 -19.12 -3.21
C ALA A 143 10.65 -17.59 -3.04
N VAL A 144 10.96 -16.80 -4.09
CA VAL A 144 10.84 -15.33 -4.05
C VAL A 144 9.37 -14.94 -3.92
N LEU A 145 8.48 -15.60 -4.66
CA LEU A 145 7.04 -15.40 -4.55
C LEU A 145 6.55 -15.64 -3.11
N ALA A 146 6.80 -16.83 -2.57
CA ALA A 146 6.34 -17.20 -1.23
C ALA A 146 6.88 -16.24 -0.15
N LEU A 147 8.18 -15.94 -0.20
CA LEU A 147 8.81 -15.03 0.75
C LEU A 147 8.27 -13.60 0.63
N ALA A 148 8.15 -13.07 -0.58
CA ALA A 148 7.66 -11.71 -0.81
C ALA A 148 6.24 -11.53 -0.30
N PHE A 149 5.33 -12.47 -0.60
CA PHE A 149 3.94 -12.39 -0.12
C PHE A 149 3.84 -12.60 1.38
N ALA A 150 4.62 -13.53 1.97
CA ALA A 150 4.65 -13.72 3.42
C ALA A 150 5.15 -12.47 4.15
N LEU A 151 6.25 -11.87 3.69
CA LEU A 151 6.81 -10.65 4.28
C LEU A 151 5.86 -9.46 4.10
N SER A 152 5.24 -9.31 2.93
CA SER A 152 4.27 -8.25 2.67
C SER A 152 3.03 -8.38 3.56
N ALA A 153 2.47 -9.57 3.70
CA ALA A 153 1.34 -9.84 4.58
C ALA A 153 1.69 -9.56 6.05
N ALA A 154 2.85 -10.03 6.52
CA ALA A 154 3.31 -9.77 7.88
C ALA A 154 3.51 -8.27 8.13
N ALA A 155 4.16 -7.56 7.21
CA ALA A 155 4.35 -6.12 7.31
C ALA A 155 3.02 -5.36 7.33
N ALA A 156 2.08 -5.69 6.43
CA ALA A 156 0.75 -5.08 6.40
C ALA A 156 0.00 -5.31 7.71
N THR A 157 0.02 -6.53 8.25
CA THR A 157 -0.61 -6.86 9.52
C THR A 157 -0.04 -6.04 10.68
N VAL A 158 1.29 -5.92 10.76
CA VAL A 158 1.96 -5.12 11.80
C VAL A 158 1.62 -3.63 11.65
N VAL A 159 1.69 -3.09 10.44
CA VAL A 159 1.43 -1.66 10.17
C VAL A 159 -0.02 -1.31 10.47
N VAL A 160 -0.99 -2.10 10.01
CA VAL A 160 -2.41 -1.88 10.28
C VAL A 160 -2.73 -2.07 11.77
N GLY A 161 -2.13 -3.07 12.42
CA GLY A 161 -2.29 -3.29 13.87
C GLY A 161 -1.80 -2.10 14.69
N ARG A 162 -0.61 -1.57 14.38
CA ARG A 162 -0.06 -0.37 15.04
C ARG A 162 -0.93 0.86 14.81
N ARG A 163 -1.41 1.05 13.58
CA ARG A 163 -2.36 2.13 13.26
C ARG A 163 -3.61 2.06 14.13
N ASN A 164 -4.24 0.89 14.20
CA ASN A 164 -5.46 0.72 14.96
C ASN A 164 -5.22 0.94 16.47
N ALA A 165 -4.08 0.49 17.00
CA ALA A 165 -3.69 0.75 18.38
C ALA A 165 -3.47 2.25 18.65
N ALA A 166 -2.83 2.97 17.71
CA ALA A 166 -2.63 4.43 17.84
C ALA A 166 -3.96 5.19 17.85
N LEU A 167 -4.91 4.82 16.97
CA LEU A 167 -6.24 5.43 16.95
C LEU A 167 -7.05 5.12 18.22
N ALA A 168 -6.96 3.90 18.74
CA ALA A 168 -7.61 3.53 20.00
C ALA A 168 -7.05 4.30 21.20
N ALA A 169 -5.72 4.48 21.25
CA ALA A 169 -5.09 5.28 22.29
C ALA A 169 -5.48 6.76 22.22
N ALA A 170 -5.61 7.32 21.01
CA ALA A 170 -6.05 8.71 20.84
C ALA A 170 -7.54 8.95 21.16
N ALA A 171 -8.35 7.89 21.15
CA ALA A 171 -9.78 7.95 21.47
C ALA A 171 -10.08 7.67 22.96
N ALA A 172 -9.08 7.25 23.76
CA ALA A 172 -9.24 6.98 25.20
C ALA A 172 -9.52 8.29 25.95
N PRO A 173 -10.47 8.31 26.91
CA PRO A 173 -10.70 9.47 27.75
C PRO A 173 -9.45 9.83 28.57
N ASP A 174 -9.21 11.12 28.77
CA ASP A 174 -8.14 11.61 29.62
C ASP A 174 -8.61 11.52 31.10
N ASP A 175 -8.34 10.40 31.77
CA ASP A 175 -8.69 10.17 33.16
C ASP A 175 -7.95 11.10 34.17
N THR A 176 -7.06 11.99 33.64
CA THR A 176 -6.30 12.92 34.52
C THR A 176 -7.05 14.21 34.85
N ALA A 177 -8.19 14.49 34.17
CA ALA A 177 -8.96 15.72 34.40
C ALA A 177 -9.95 15.66 35.58
N GLY A 178 -10.03 14.55 36.34
CA GLY A 178 -11.03 14.30 37.39
C GLY A 178 -10.59 14.49 38.84
N GLY A 179 -9.40 15.01 39.10
CA GLY A 179 -8.92 15.29 40.47
C GLY A 179 -8.99 16.78 40.80
N ASP A 180 -10.16 17.29 41.14
CA ASP A 180 -10.27 18.58 41.86
C ASP A 180 -9.92 18.36 43.33
N PRO A 181 -8.75 18.84 43.83
CA PRO A 181 -8.31 18.63 45.19
C PRO A 181 -8.94 19.62 46.20
N LEU A 182 -9.95 20.42 45.78
CA LEU A 182 -10.44 21.52 46.63
C LEU A 182 -11.84 21.34 47.22
N SER A 183 -12.39 20.12 47.29
CA SER A 183 -13.67 19.88 47.99
C SER A 183 -13.50 19.47 49.46
N GLY A 184 -12.55 20.05 50.20
CA GLY A 184 -12.25 19.63 51.58
C GLY A 184 -11.79 20.73 52.52
N VAL A 185 -12.31 21.96 52.39
CA VAL A 185 -12.10 22.95 53.46
C VAL A 185 -13.37 23.80 53.57
N ASP A 186 -14.31 23.37 54.39
CA ASP A 186 -15.22 24.25 55.13
C ASP A 186 -16.01 23.41 56.18
N ALA A 187 -15.55 23.46 57.42
CA ALA A 187 -16.39 23.35 58.66
C ALA A 187 -15.56 23.72 59.84
#